data_3e83ec6050e7f1c781b1f702eb891251
#
_entry.id   3e83ec6050e7f1c781b1f702eb891251
#
_cell.length_a   1.000
_cell.length_b   1.000
_cell.length_c   1.000
_cell.angle_alpha   90.00
_cell.angle_beta   90.00
_cell.angle_gamma   90.00
#
_symmetry.space_group_name_H-M   'P 1'
#
loop_
_entity.id
_entity.type
_entity.pdbx_description
1 polymer ?
#
loop_
_entity_poly.entity_id
_entity_poly.type
_entity_poly.pdbx_seq_one_letter_code
_entity_poly.pdbx_strand_id
1 'polypeptide(L)'
;MPALLVHGVPDTERVWHAVLPRLGRADVVTLRLPGFGGPVPAGFDPTKDAYAAWLVEQILAHDGPVDLVGHDWGALLVIRAACLRPDRVRTWTAGAAPLDAEYVWHKAAQAWQTPEVGEKVMAQLTPATLGGALATAGVPPDDAREAAAHVDDTMKRCILRLYRSAIKVGEEWGPDLGKLSAPGLILWGELDPYAAPTWGERLAARTNARFVALPGCSHWWQLERPADVAVLLTKHWETVGR
;
A
#
# COMPACT_ATOMS: atom_id res chain seq x y z
N MET A 1 7.34 -2.45 -20.42
CA MET A 1 6.05 -2.36 -19.68
C MET A 1 6.41 -1.89 -18.26
N PRO A 2 5.99 -0.70 -17.85
CA PRO A 2 6.46 -0.10 -16.60
C PRO A 2 5.93 -0.84 -15.37
N ALA A 3 6.68 -0.73 -14.27
CA ALA A 3 6.21 -1.13 -12.95
C ALA A 3 5.86 0.13 -12.13
N LEU A 4 4.64 0.17 -11.61
CA LEU A 4 4.14 1.25 -10.78
C LEU A 4 4.11 0.80 -9.32
N LEU A 5 4.86 1.49 -8.47
CA LEU A 5 4.99 1.19 -7.05
C LEU A 5 4.18 2.20 -6.22
N VAL A 6 3.26 1.72 -5.41
CA VAL A 6 2.29 2.51 -4.64
C VAL A 6 2.53 2.31 -3.15
N HIS A 7 2.81 3.40 -2.45
CA HIS A 7 3.03 3.40 -1.01
C HIS A 7 1.73 3.38 -0.20
N GLY A 8 1.84 3.19 1.10
CA GLY A 8 0.75 3.22 2.05
C GLY A 8 0.72 4.46 2.95
N VAL A 9 0.13 4.31 4.11
CA VAL A 9 -0.08 5.34 5.12
C VAL A 9 0.75 5.01 6.37
N PRO A 10 1.50 5.95 6.92
CA PRO A 10 1.64 7.38 6.58
C PRO A 10 2.86 7.70 5.69
N ASP A 11 3.19 6.80 4.78
CA ASP A 11 4.40 6.86 3.96
C ASP A 11 4.31 7.89 2.80
N THR A 12 5.42 7.98 2.08
CA THR A 12 5.52 8.60 0.76
C THR A 12 6.13 7.60 -0.22
N GLU A 13 6.27 7.97 -1.49
CA GLU A 13 6.94 7.11 -2.51
C GLU A 13 8.38 6.76 -2.14
N ARG A 14 8.99 7.47 -1.19
CA ARG A 14 10.34 7.20 -0.70
C ARG A 14 10.49 5.87 0.03
N VAL A 15 9.40 5.29 0.50
CA VAL A 15 9.41 3.94 1.12
C VAL A 15 10.01 2.86 0.22
N TRP A 16 10.09 3.14 -1.09
CA TRP A 16 10.66 2.22 -2.09
C TRP A 16 12.15 2.43 -2.35
N HIS A 17 12.79 3.45 -1.75
CA HIS A 17 14.16 3.87 -2.09
C HIS A 17 15.20 2.74 -1.96
N ALA A 18 15.02 1.86 -0.97
CA ALA A 18 15.95 0.74 -0.75
C ALA A 18 15.76 -0.42 -1.75
N VAL A 19 14.56 -0.59 -2.30
CA VAL A 19 14.25 -1.63 -3.28
C VAL A 19 14.68 -1.23 -4.69
N LEU A 20 14.44 0.03 -5.08
CA LEU A 20 14.65 0.53 -6.44
C LEU A 20 16.03 0.16 -7.05
N PRO A 21 17.17 0.42 -6.40
CA PRO A 21 18.50 0.12 -6.99
C PRO A 21 18.76 -1.38 -7.16
N ARG A 22 17.89 -2.23 -6.60
CA ARG A 22 18.03 -3.69 -6.62
C ARG A 22 17.15 -4.38 -7.65
N LEU A 23 16.23 -3.65 -8.32
CA LEU A 23 15.28 -4.24 -9.26
C LEU A 23 15.86 -4.54 -10.64
N GLY A 24 17.02 -3.99 -11.00
CA GLY A 24 17.70 -4.27 -12.27
C GLY A 24 16.91 -3.83 -13.53
N ARG A 25 15.90 -2.96 -13.38
CA ARG A 25 15.08 -2.40 -14.48
C ARG A 25 14.92 -0.89 -14.33
N ALA A 26 14.92 -0.19 -15.46
CA ALA A 26 14.86 1.30 -15.50
C ALA A 26 13.42 1.86 -15.63
N ASP A 27 12.45 1.01 -15.98
CA ASP A 27 11.07 1.39 -16.24
C ASP A 27 10.18 1.25 -14.97
N VAL A 28 10.72 1.63 -13.82
CA VAL A 28 10.02 1.65 -12.53
C VAL A 28 9.62 3.05 -12.17
N VAL A 29 8.35 3.25 -11.84
CA VAL A 29 7.79 4.53 -11.42
C VAL A 29 7.23 4.38 -10.00
N THR A 30 7.71 5.19 -9.07
CA THR A 30 7.12 5.29 -7.73
C THR A 30 6.05 6.37 -7.75
N LEU A 31 4.84 6.02 -7.36
CA LEU A 31 3.71 6.93 -7.35
C LEU A 31 3.55 7.54 -5.95
N ARG A 32 3.38 8.85 -5.89
CA ARG A 32 3.05 9.58 -4.67
C ARG A 32 1.54 9.80 -4.60
N LEU A 33 0.90 9.27 -3.59
CA LEU A 33 -0.53 9.49 -3.34
C LEU A 33 -0.81 10.98 -3.09
N PRO A 34 -1.87 11.56 -3.68
CA PRO A 34 -2.29 12.93 -3.41
C PRO A 34 -2.38 13.24 -1.91
N GLY A 35 -1.71 14.29 -1.46
CA GLY A 35 -1.70 14.71 -0.06
C GLY A 35 -0.68 14.01 0.85
N PHE A 36 0.15 13.12 0.32
CA PHE A 36 1.21 12.42 1.07
C PHE A 36 2.59 12.93 0.66
N GLY A 37 3.08 13.95 1.36
CA GLY A 37 4.34 14.63 1.02
C GLY A 37 4.22 15.52 -0.24
N GLY A 38 3.02 15.86 -0.65
CA GLY A 38 2.72 16.72 -1.79
C GLY A 38 1.30 17.30 -1.74
N PRO A 39 0.92 18.15 -2.68
CA PRO A 39 -0.40 18.80 -2.68
C PRO A 39 -1.53 17.80 -2.99
N VAL A 40 -2.73 18.17 -2.58
CA VAL A 40 -3.97 17.54 -3.04
C VAL A 40 -4.44 18.28 -4.29
N PRO A 41 -4.70 17.60 -5.42
CA PRO A 41 -5.26 18.25 -6.61
C PRO A 41 -6.59 18.95 -6.33
N ALA A 42 -6.86 20.04 -7.04
CA ALA A 42 -8.12 20.76 -6.90
C ALA A 42 -9.31 19.84 -7.19
N GLY A 43 -10.30 19.82 -6.29
CA GLY A 43 -11.49 18.97 -6.42
C GLY A 43 -11.29 17.50 -6.05
N PHE A 44 -10.09 17.07 -5.66
CA PHE A 44 -9.85 15.71 -5.20
C PHE A 44 -10.34 15.53 -3.75
N ASP A 45 -11.32 14.68 -3.54
CA ASP A 45 -11.77 14.24 -2.21
C ASP A 45 -11.01 12.96 -1.82
N PRO A 46 -10.12 12.95 -0.81
CA PRO A 46 -9.21 11.84 -0.51
C PRO A 46 -9.92 10.62 0.11
N THR A 47 -10.95 10.10 -0.56
CA THR A 47 -11.62 8.84 -0.23
C THR A 47 -10.92 7.64 -0.87
N LYS A 48 -11.18 6.43 -0.35
CA LYS A 48 -10.66 5.19 -0.94
C LYS A 48 -10.98 5.06 -2.43
N ASP A 49 -12.20 5.45 -2.82
CA ASP A 49 -12.64 5.32 -4.23
C ASP A 49 -11.99 6.38 -5.12
N ALA A 50 -11.77 7.59 -4.62
CA ALA A 50 -11.04 8.63 -5.35
C ALA A 50 -9.57 8.25 -5.56
N TYR A 51 -8.90 7.70 -4.55
CA TYR A 51 -7.53 7.18 -4.73
C TYR A 51 -7.48 6.00 -5.70
N ALA A 52 -8.47 5.10 -5.66
CA ALA A 52 -8.54 4.00 -6.63
C ALA A 52 -8.74 4.52 -8.07
N ALA A 53 -9.62 5.49 -8.27
CA ALA A 53 -9.83 6.14 -9.56
C ALA A 53 -8.55 6.86 -10.04
N TRP A 54 -7.88 7.60 -9.16
CA TRP A 54 -6.60 8.25 -9.45
C TRP A 54 -5.54 7.22 -9.88
N LEU A 55 -5.43 6.07 -9.20
CA LEU A 55 -4.46 5.04 -9.61
C LEU A 55 -4.82 4.46 -10.98
N VAL A 56 -6.10 4.28 -11.30
CA VAL A 56 -6.53 3.87 -12.64
C VAL A 56 -6.11 4.91 -13.69
N GLU A 57 -6.21 6.19 -13.43
CA GLU A 57 -5.71 7.26 -14.33
C GLU A 57 -4.19 7.15 -14.55
N GLN A 58 -3.41 6.88 -13.47
CA GLN A 58 -1.96 6.67 -13.61
C GLN A 58 -1.65 5.45 -14.49
N ILE A 59 -2.40 4.35 -14.34
CA ILE A 59 -2.25 3.16 -15.18
C ILE A 59 -2.55 3.48 -16.65
N LEU A 60 -3.64 4.22 -16.90
CA LEU A 60 -4.08 4.58 -18.24
C LEU A 60 -3.16 5.58 -18.98
N ALA A 61 -2.31 6.29 -18.25
CA ALA A 61 -1.30 7.17 -18.82
C ALA A 61 -0.18 6.41 -19.56
N HIS A 62 -0.13 5.08 -19.47
CA HIS A 62 0.83 4.23 -20.18
C HIS A 62 0.16 3.52 -21.37
N ASP A 63 0.91 3.28 -22.45
CA ASP A 63 0.38 2.71 -23.71
C ASP A 63 0.04 1.20 -23.64
N GLY A 64 0.42 0.50 -22.58
CA GLY A 64 0.20 -0.94 -22.45
C GLY A 64 -0.09 -1.37 -21.02
N PRO A 65 -0.19 -2.68 -20.79
CA PRO A 65 -0.32 -3.20 -19.44
C PRO A 65 0.89 -2.86 -18.55
N VAL A 66 0.65 -2.69 -17.25
CA VAL A 66 1.65 -2.36 -16.26
C VAL A 66 1.81 -3.46 -15.21
N ASP A 67 2.95 -3.49 -14.54
CA ASP A 67 3.12 -4.24 -13.29
C ASP A 67 2.76 -3.33 -12.13
N LEU A 68 1.94 -3.80 -11.21
CA LEU A 68 1.55 -3.05 -10.02
C LEU A 68 2.20 -3.62 -8.77
N VAL A 69 2.70 -2.76 -7.90
CA VAL A 69 3.22 -3.15 -6.58
C VAL A 69 2.66 -2.20 -5.54
N GLY A 70 2.00 -2.73 -4.51
CA GLY A 70 1.43 -1.94 -3.45
C GLY A 70 1.80 -2.44 -2.06
N HIS A 71 1.98 -1.51 -1.14
CA HIS A 71 2.22 -1.75 0.28
C HIS A 71 1.15 -1.04 1.10
N ASP A 72 0.61 -1.68 2.14
CA ASP A 72 -0.42 -1.11 3.02
C ASP A 72 -1.61 -0.56 2.21
N TRP A 73 -2.00 0.69 2.35
CA TRP A 73 -3.04 1.29 1.52
C TRP A 73 -2.76 1.16 0.02
N GLY A 74 -1.50 1.29 -0.39
CA GLY A 74 -1.11 1.03 -1.77
C GLY A 74 -1.47 -0.37 -2.25
N ALA A 75 -1.44 -1.37 -1.38
CA ALA A 75 -1.85 -2.74 -1.71
C ALA A 75 -3.36 -2.85 -1.97
N LEU A 76 -4.19 -2.22 -1.12
CA LEU A 76 -5.64 -2.16 -1.35
C LEU A 76 -5.98 -1.47 -2.67
N LEU A 77 -5.29 -0.35 -2.96
CA LEU A 77 -5.49 0.41 -4.19
C LEU A 77 -5.06 -0.37 -5.43
N VAL A 78 -3.93 -1.09 -5.37
CA VAL A 78 -3.43 -1.95 -6.46
C VAL A 78 -4.43 -3.07 -6.75
N ILE A 79 -4.91 -3.77 -5.75
CA ILE A 79 -5.94 -4.80 -5.91
C ILE A 79 -7.20 -4.19 -6.54
N ARG A 80 -7.68 -3.06 -6.02
CA ARG A 80 -8.86 -2.39 -6.54
C ARG A 80 -8.71 -1.97 -8.00
N ALA A 81 -7.58 -1.35 -8.35
CA ALA A 81 -7.30 -0.92 -9.72
C ALA A 81 -7.20 -2.11 -10.68
N ALA A 82 -6.58 -3.22 -10.24
CA ALA A 82 -6.51 -4.45 -11.03
C ALA A 82 -7.91 -5.09 -11.25
N CYS A 83 -8.81 -5.00 -10.28
CA CYS A 83 -10.21 -5.42 -10.47
C CYS A 83 -10.99 -4.51 -11.44
N LEU A 84 -10.70 -3.19 -11.41
CA LEU A 84 -11.37 -2.20 -12.27
C LEU A 84 -10.87 -2.23 -13.71
N ARG A 85 -9.58 -2.52 -13.91
CA ARG A 85 -8.92 -2.54 -15.23
C ARG A 85 -8.02 -3.77 -15.40
N PRO A 86 -8.62 -4.97 -15.37
CA PRO A 86 -7.86 -6.21 -15.55
C PRO A 86 -7.14 -6.28 -16.91
N ASP A 87 -7.65 -5.58 -17.92
CA ASP A 87 -7.06 -5.44 -19.25
C ASP A 87 -5.74 -4.64 -19.27
N ARG A 88 -5.47 -3.87 -18.21
CA ARG A 88 -4.32 -2.96 -18.13
C ARG A 88 -3.26 -3.42 -17.10
N VAL A 89 -3.45 -4.57 -16.49
CA VAL A 89 -2.54 -5.10 -15.47
C VAL A 89 -1.92 -6.40 -15.95
N ARG A 90 -0.59 -6.44 -16.04
CA ARG A 90 0.19 -7.62 -16.40
C ARG A 90 0.44 -8.53 -15.20
N THR A 91 0.85 -7.93 -14.09
CA THR A 91 1.02 -8.59 -12.79
C THR A 91 0.64 -7.62 -11.68
N TRP A 92 0.27 -8.15 -10.52
CA TRP A 92 0.10 -7.34 -9.33
C TRP A 92 0.79 -7.97 -8.13
N THR A 93 1.35 -7.12 -7.28
CA THR A 93 1.92 -7.48 -5.98
C THR A 93 1.27 -6.62 -4.91
N ALA A 94 0.81 -7.24 -3.84
CA ALA A 94 0.18 -6.54 -2.72
C ALA A 94 0.69 -7.11 -1.39
N GLY A 95 0.74 -6.29 -0.34
CA GLY A 95 1.14 -6.79 0.96
C GLY A 95 0.81 -5.86 2.11
N ALA A 96 0.75 -6.45 3.30
CA ALA A 96 0.51 -5.77 4.56
C ALA A 96 -0.84 -5.03 4.65
N ALA A 97 -1.86 -5.46 3.87
CA ALA A 97 -3.20 -4.85 3.92
C ALA A 97 -4.31 -5.89 3.70
N PRO A 98 -5.11 -6.21 4.71
CA PRO A 98 -6.23 -7.14 4.59
C PRO A 98 -7.37 -6.56 3.74
N LEU A 99 -7.81 -7.30 2.72
CA LEU A 99 -9.06 -7.04 2.00
C LEU A 99 -10.06 -8.16 2.29
N ASP A 100 -10.61 -8.13 3.48
CA ASP A 100 -11.52 -9.16 3.98
C ASP A 100 -12.64 -8.53 4.82
N ALA A 101 -13.87 -9.01 4.65
CA ALA A 101 -15.04 -8.51 5.37
C ALA A 101 -14.99 -8.81 6.88
N GLU A 102 -14.22 -9.81 7.29
CA GLU A 102 -14.05 -10.18 8.70
C GLU A 102 -12.89 -9.43 9.38
N TYR A 103 -12.10 -8.65 8.61
CA TYR A 103 -10.99 -7.91 9.20
C TYR A 103 -11.47 -6.78 10.08
N VAL A 104 -11.05 -6.80 11.32
CA VAL A 104 -11.27 -5.70 12.27
C VAL A 104 -10.06 -4.78 12.25
N TRP A 105 -10.27 -3.53 11.89
CA TRP A 105 -9.23 -2.52 11.84
C TRP A 105 -8.46 -2.41 13.16
N HIS A 106 -7.15 -2.20 13.09
CA HIS A 106 -6.30 -1.99 14.26
C HIS A 106 -6.69 -0.70 15.02
N LYS A 107 -6.31 -0.59 16.28
CA LYS A 107 -6.77 0.49 17.18
C LYS A 107 -6.53 1.91 16.65
N ALA A 108 -5.39 2.16 16.02
CA ALA A 108 -5.11 3.48 15.44
C ALA A 108 -6.08 3.80 14.30
N ALA A 109 -6.35 2.85 13.40
CA ALA A 109 -7.33 3.02 12.32
C ALA A 109 -8.74 3.26 12.86
N GLN A 110 -9.17 2.52 13.88
CA GLN A 110 -10.47 2.75 14.53
C GLN A 110 -10.58 4.17 15.12
N ALA A 111 -9.50 4.67 15.73
CA ALA A 111 -9.46 6.02 16.24
C ALA A 111 -9.58 7.06 15.10
N TRP A 112 -8.88 6.86 13.98
CA TRP A 112 -8.96 7.75 12.81
C TRP A 112 -10.34 7.72 12.13
N GLN A 113 -11.01 6.59 12.13
CA GLN A 113 -12.37 6.41 11.61
C GLN A 113 -13.42 7.13 12.47
N THR A 114 -13.15 7.33 13.76
CA THR A 114 -14.10 7.93 14.69
C THR A 114 -14.00 9.46 14.65
N PRO A 115 -15.07 10.20 14.25
CA PRO A 115 -15.10 11.65 14.30
C PRO A 115 -14.74 12.20 15.69
N GLU A 116 -14.12 13.35 15.76
CA GLU A 116 -13.61 14.04 16.94
C GLU A 116 -12.44 13.31 17.63
N VAL A 117 -12.42 11.98 17.70
CA VAL A 117 -11.30 11.19 18.23
C VAL A 117 -10.13 11.25 17.25
N GLY A 118 -10.39 11.04 15.96
CA GLY A 118 -9.38 11.11 14.91
C GLY A 118 -8.69 12.47 14.87
N GLU A 119 -9.44 13.56 14.95
CA GLU A 119 -8.89 14.92 14.98
C GLU A 119 -7.99 15.14 16.21
N LYS A 120 -8.41 14.67 17.40
CA LYS A 120 -7.60 14.76 18.62
C LYS A 120 -6.29 13.96 18.49
N VAL A 121 -6.33 12.76 17.92
CA VAL A 121 -5.13 11.95 17.66
C VAL A 121 -4.22 12.65 16.67
N MET A 122 -4.76 13.16 15.55
CA MET A 122 -3.97 13.86 14.53
C MET A 122 -3.36 15.16 15.04
N ALA A 123 -4.02 15.88 15.96
CA ALA A 123 -3.46 17.08 16.58
C ALA A 123 -2.19 16.79 17.39
N GLN A 124 -2.06 15.58 17.95
CA GLN A 124 -0.89 15.13 18.70
C GLN A 124 0.19 14.49 17.81
N LEU A 125 -0.14 14.21 16.54
CA LEU A 125 0.80 13.60 15.61
C LEU A 125 1.77 14.67 15.09
N THR A 126 3.02 14.56 15.51
CA THR A 126 4.14 15.40 15.10
C THR A 126 5.22 14.55 14.43
N PRO A 127 6.20 15.15 13.72
CA PRO A 127 7.33 14.38 13.20
C PRO A 127 8.05 13.55 14.30
N ALA A 128 8.19 14.09 15.49
CA ALA A 128 8.85 13.38 16.58
C ALA A 128 8.03 12.17 17.08
N THR A 129 6.72 12.35 17.32
CA THR A 129 5.86 11.26 17.80
C THR A 129 5.66 10.19 16.74
N LEU A 130 5.51 10.58 15.47
CA LEU A 130 5.38 9.62 14.36
C LEU A 130 6.69 8.84 14.13
N GLY A 131 7.84 9.53 14.09
CA GLY A 131 9.14 8.87 13.92
C GLY A 131 9.44 7.86 15.01
N GLY A 132 9.12 8.18 16.27
CA GLY A 132 9.23 7.26 17.39
C GLY A 132 8.31 6.04 17.25
N ALA A 133 7.07 6.25 16.83
CA ALA A 133 6.10 5.16 16.61
C ALA A 133 6.53 4.23 15.48
N LEU A 134 6.98 4.78 14.34
CA LEU A 134 7.48 4.01 13.19
C LEU A 134 8.72 3.18 13.56
N ALA A 135 9.69 3.78 14.25
CA ALA A 135 10.88 3.06 14.71
C ALA A 135 10.52 1.91 15.68
N THR A 136 9.55 2.13 16.58
CA THR A 136 9.06 1.08 17.48
C THR A 136 8.34 -0.04 16.71
N ALA A 137 7.70 0.28 15.59
CA ALA A 137 7.03 -0.68 14.72
C ALA A 137 7.97 -1.42 13.75
N GLY A 138 9.29 -1.19 13.81
CA GLY A 138 10.29 -1.91 13.02
C GLY A 138 10.87 -1.15 11.83
N VAL A 139 10.41 0.08 11.57
CA VAL A 139 11.00 0.91 10.50
C VAL A 139 12.44 1.28 10.88
N PRO A 140 13.43 1.13 9.99
CA PRO A 140 14.79 1.59 10.24
C PRO A 140 14.81 3.06 10.70
N PRO A 141 15.63 3.44 11.69
CA PRO A 141 15.52 4.77 12.32
C PRO A 141 15.66 5.97 11.38
N ASP A 142 16.48 5.86 10.35
CA ASP A 142 16.66 6.91 9.35
C ASP A 142 15.42 7.05 8.46
N ASP A 143 14.84 5.93 8.05
CA ASP A 143 13.61 5.87 7.26
C ASP A 143 12.42 6.37 8.08
N ALA A 144 12.35 6.02 9.37
CA ALA A 144 11.32 6.50 10.29
C ALA A 144 11.36 8.03 10.44
N ARG A 145 12.55 8.62 10.54
CA ARG A 145 12.71 10.09 10.59
C ARG A 145 12.33 10.75 9.28
N GLU A 146 12.72 10.15 8.16
CA GLU A 146 12.41 10.66 6.84
C GLU A 146 10.90 10.62 6.56
N ALA A 147 10.25 9.51 6.79
CA ALA A 147 8.79 9.38 6.64
C ALA A 147 8.04 10.38 7.53
N ALA A 148 8.46 10.50 8.79
CA ALA A 148 7.85 11.42 9.74
C ALA A 148 8.02 12.90 9.38
N ALA A 149 9.08 13.28 8.66
CA ALA A 149 9.31 14.66 8.23
C ALA A 149 8.23 15.19 7.27
N HIS A 150 7.50 14.29 6.61
CA HIS A 150 6.43 14.64 5.66
C HIS A 150 5.05 14.78 6.30
N VAL A 151 4.91 14.47 7.60
CA VAL A 151 3.61 14.62 8.28
C VAL A 151 3.26 16.10 8.43
N ASP A 152 2.23 16.51 7.73
CA ASP A 152 1.66 17.86 7.77
C ASP A 152 0.13 17.79 7.92
N ASP A 153 -0.52 18.94 8.05
CA ASP A 153 -1.97 19.01 8.19
C ASP A 153 -2.72 18.48 6.97
N THR A 154 -2.10 18.54 5.78
CA THR A 154 -2.68 17.98 4.56
C THR A 154 -2.72 16.46 4.63
N MET A 155 -1.60 15.83 4.94
CA MET A 155 -1.52 14.37 5.12
C MET A 155 -2.49 13.90 6.21
N LYS A 156 -2.54 14.57 7.37
CA LYS A 156 -3.46 14.25 8.47
C LYS A 156 -4.92 14.25 8.03
N ARG A 157 -5.36 15.28 7.29
CA ARG A 157 -6.72 15.34 6.73
C ARG A 157 -6.99 14.23 5.73
N CYS A 158 -6.02 13.93 4.86
CA CYS A 158 -6.13 12.84 3.90
C CYS A 158 -6.26 11.48 4.60
N ILE A 159 -5.47 11.20 5.64
CA ILE A 159 -5.58 9.97 6.42
C ILE A 159 -6.98 9.83 7.02
N LEU A 160 -7.47 10.86 7.71
CA LEU A 160 -8.81 10.81 8.32
C LEU A 160 -9.89 10.55 7.27
N ARG A 161 -9.85 11.24 6.14
CA ARG A 161 -10.86 11.11 5.10
C ARG A 161 -10.80 9.73 4.43
N LEU A 162 -9.60 9.22 4.16
CA LEU A 162 -9.37 7.90 3.58
C LEU A 162 -9.92 6.80 4.49
N TYR A 163 -9.52 6.77 5.76
CA TYR A 163 -9.94 5.73 6.70
C TYR A 163 -11.45 5.77 6.99
N ARG A 164 -12.07 6.95 7.08
CA ARG A 164 -13.52 7.10 7.25
C ARG A 164 -14.33 6.60 6.06
N SER A 165 -13.80 6.73 4.86
CA SER A 165 -14.45 6.20 3.66
C SER A 165 -14.32 4.67 3.52
N ALA A 166 -13.50 4.03 4.36
CA ALA A 166 -13.07 2.64 4.19
C ALA A 166 -13.47 1.71 5.34
N ILE A 167 -14.39 2.13 6.21
CA ILE A 167 -14.81 1.33 7.37
C ILE A 167 -15.22 -0.09 6.95
N LYS A 168 -15.87 -0.22 5.79
CA LYS A 168 -16.38 -1.47 5.22
C LYS A 168 -15.69 -1.88 3.91
N VAL A 169 -14.43 -1.49 3.71
CA VAL A 169 -13.73 -1.74 2.45
C VAL A 169 -13.69 -3.22 2.06
N GLY A 170 -13.57 -4.13 3.02
CA GLY A 170 -13.59 -5.57 2.78
C GLY A 170 -14.93 -6.07 2.27
N GLU A 171 -16.06 -5.55 2.78
CA GLU A 171 -17.40 -5.84 2.30
C GLU A 171 -17.65 -5.24 0.90
N GLU A 172 -17.16 -4.01 0.67
CA GLU A 172 -17.43 -3.25 -0.55
C GLU A 172 -16.57 -3.68 -1.75
N TRP A 173 -15.28 -3.94 -1.54
CA TRP A 173 -14.34 -4.29 -2.60
C TRP A 173 -14.08 -5.80 -2.71
N GLY A 174 -14.27 -6.55 -1.61
CA GLY A 174 -14.03 -7.99 -1.56
C GLY A 174 -14.78 -8.83 -2.59
N PRO A 175 -16.06 -8.53 -2.93
CA PRO A 175 -16.79 -9.26 -3.98
C PRO A 175 -16.15 -9.15 -5.37
N ASP A 176 -15.39 -8.08 -5.64
CA ASP A 176 -14.77 -7.86 -6.95
C ASP A 176 -13.45 -8.63 -7.15
N LEU A 177 -12.91 -9.31 -6.13
CA LEU A 177 -11.67 -10.10 -6.26
C LEU A 177 -11.70 -11.15 -7.37
N GLY A 178 -12.89 -11.68 -7.70
CA GLY A 178 -13.06 -12.60 -8.83
C GLY A 178 -12.80 -11.99 -10.22
N LYS A 179 -12.63 -10.67 -10.32
CA LYS A 179 -12.28 -9.96 -11.57
C LYS A 179 -10.77 -9.95 -11.83
N LEU A 180 -9.95 -10.31 -10.84
CA LEU A 180 -8.50 -10.39 -11.00
C LEU A 180 -8.14 -11.51 -11.97
N SER A 181 -7.56 -11.18 -13.11
CA SER A 181 -7.13 -12.13 -14.13
C SER A 181 -5.60 -12.24 -14.24
N ALA A 182 -4.88 -11.20 -13.84
CA ALA A 182 -3.44 -11.17 -13.86
C ALA A 182 -2.85 -11.99 -12.68
N PRO A 183 -1.66 -12.62 -12.85
CA PRO A 183 -0.96 -13.28 -11.78
C PRO A 183 -0.67 -12.35 -10.61
N GLY A 184 -0.90 -12.83 -9.38
CA GLY A 184 -0.72 -12.08 -8.15
C GLY A 184 0.40 -12.64 -7.27
N LEU A 185 1.10 -11.73 -6.57
CA LEU A 185 2.03 -12.04 -5.49
C LEU A 185 1.62 -11.30 -4.23
N ILE A 186 1.53 -11.99 -3.12
CA ILE A 186 1.23 -11.41 -1.82
C ILE A 186 2.46 -11.54 -0.94
N LEU A 187 2.97 -10.40 -0.45
CA LEU A 187 4.12 -10.31 0.45
C LEU A 187 3.65 -9.87 1.83
N TRP A 188 4.13 -10.53 2.88
CA TRP A 188 3.71 -10.20 4.24
C TRP A 188 4.84 -10.39 5.24
N GLY A 189 5.03 -9.43 6.14
CA GLY A 189 5.94 -9.59 7.26
C GLY A 189 5.35 -10.56 8.30
N GLU A 190 6.15 -11.52 8.75
CA GLU A 190 5.73 -12.52 9.75
C GLU A 190 5.31 -11.85 11.08
N LEU A 191 5.96 -10.73 11.42
CA LEU A 191 5.78 -9.99 12.67
C LEU A 191 4.95 -8.70 12.49
N ASP A 192 4.14 -8.60 11.43
CA ASP A 192 3.31 -7.42 11.17
C ASP A 192 2.38 -7.11 12.36
N PRO A 193 2.55 -5.95 13.04
CA PRO A 193 1.77 -5.63 14.23
C PRO A 193 0.35 -5.14 13.93
N TYR A 194 0.03 -4.86 12.68
CA TYR A 194 -1.27 -4.33 12.26
C TYR A 194 -2.21 -5.39 11.73
N ALA A 195 -1.63 -6.41 11.07
CA ALA A 195 -2.41 -7.50 10.51
C ALA A 195 -1.60 -8.80 10.44
N ALA A 196 -2.10 -9.87 11.03
CA ALA A 196 -1.46 -11.17 11.01
C ALA A 196 -1.30 -11.70 9.57
N PRO A 197 -0.23 -12.45 9.24
CA PRO A 197 0.00 -13.04 7.92
C PRO A 197 -1.15 -13.90 7.39
N THR A 198 -1.96 -14.47 8.29
CA THR A 198 -3.16 -15.25 7.94
C THR A 198 -4.15 -14.49 7.06
N TRP A 199 -4.21 -13.16 7.15
CA TRP A 199 -5.02 -12.33 6.25
C TRP A 199 -4.45 -12.33 4.82
N GLY A 200 -3.14 -12.33 4.68
CA GLY A 200 -2.46 -12.49 3.39
C GLY A 200 -2.71 -13.88 2.78
N GLU A 201 -2.66 -14.94 3.59
CA GLU A 201 -2.97 -16.31 3.16
C GLU A 201 -4.43 -16.44 2.69
N ARG A 202 -5.38 -15.84 3.42
CA ARG A 202 -6.80 -15.81 3.01
C ARG A 202 -7.00 -15.06 1.70
N LEU A 203 -6.32 -13.93 1.52
CA LEU A 203 -6.38 -13.16 0.28
C LEU A 203 -5.78 -13.97 -0.88
N ALA A 204 -4.65 -14.65 -0.66
CA ALA A 204 -4.02 -15.52 -1.66
C ALA A 204 -4.97 -16.66 -2.09
N ALA A 205 -5.61 -17.32 -1.15
CA ALA A 205 -6.57 -18.38 -1.44
C ALA A 205 -7.78 -17.90 -2.25
N ARG A 206 -8.26 -16.66 -2.00
CA ARG A 206 -9.38 -16.06 -2.72
C ARG A 206 -9.03 -15.56 -4.12
N THR A 207 -7.77 -15.28 -4.38
CA THR A 207 -7.29 -14.67 -5.63
C THR A 207 -6.41 -15.60 -6.46
N ASN A 208 -6.13 -16.81 -5.96
CA ASN A 208 -5.15 -17.73 -6.53
C ASN A 208 -3.75 -17.09 -6.70
N ALA A 209 -3.41 -16.12 -5.87
CA ALA A 209 -2.10 -15.48 -5.87
C ALA A 209 -1.08 -16.31 -5.09
N ARG A 210 0.19 -16.13 -5.42
CA ARG A 210 1.29 -16.72 -4.63
C ARG A 210 1.45 -15.92 -3.34
N PHE A 211 1.45 -16.60 -2.19
CA PHE A 211 1.76 -16.01 -0.89
C PHE A 211 3.22 -16.25 -0.49
N VAL A 212 3.87 -15.24 0.07
CA VAL A 212 5.22 -15.32 0.65
C VAL A 212 5.24 -14.54 1.97
N ALA A 213 5.42 -15.27 3.07
CA ALA A 213 5.77 -14.67 4.35
C ALA A 213 7.28 -14.35 4.38
N LEU A 214 7.64 -13.19 4.93
CA LEU A 214 9.02 -12.74 5.12
C LEU A 214 9.40 -12.95 6.58
N PRO A 215 10.25 -13.96 6.89
CA PRO A 215 10.57 -14.32 8.27
C PRO A 215 11.27 -13.18 9.02
N GLY A 216 10.83 -12.94 10.27
CA GLY A 216 11.38 -11.92 11.15
C GLY A 216 11.16 -10.48 10.69
N CYS A 217 10.36 -10.28 9.66
CA CYS A 217 10.04 -8.97 9.09
C CYS A 217 8.72 -8.43 9.65
N SER A 218 8.66 -7.15 9.93
CA SER A 218 7.45 -6.49 10.39
C SER A 218 6.62 -5.94 9.21
N HIS A 219 5.91 -4.86 9.40
CA HIS A 219 5.01 -4.28 8.41
C HIS A 219 5.74 -3.72 7.18
N TRP A 220 6.87 -3.03 7.37
CA TRP A 220 7.62 -2.34 6.31
C TRP A 220 8.66 -3.24 5.65
N TRP A 221 8.23 -4.39 5.12
CA TRP A 221 9.08 -5.39 4.50
C TRP A 221 10.00 -4.85 3.39
N GLN A 222 9.61 -3.81 2.66
CA GLN A 222 10.42 -3.16 1.62
C GLN A 222 11.60 -2.36 2.18
N LEU A 223 11.55 -1.93 3.41
CA LEU A 223 12.64 -1.25 4.12
C LEU A 223 13.51 -2.24 4.90
N GLU A 224 12.89 -3.26 5.50
CA GLU A 224 13.58 -4.24 6.33
C GLU A 224 14.33 -5.31 5.51
N ARG A 225 13.76 -5.73 4.38
CA ARG A 225 14.28 -6.82 3.54
C ARG A 225 14.32 -6.43 2.05
N PRO A 226 14.91 -5.29 1.67
CA PRO A 226 14.84 -4.76 0.30
C PRO A 226 15.44 -5.68 -0.75
N ALA A 227 16.48 -6.47 -0.40
CA ALA A 227 17.09 -7.41 -1.33
C ALA A 227 16.17 -8.60 -1.63
N ASP A 228 15.55 -9.18 -0.61
CA ASP A 228 14.62 -10.29 -0.77
C ASP A 228 13.38 -9.86 -1.56
N VAL A 229 12.87 -8.68 -1.26
CA VAL A 229 11.73 -8.07 -1.96
C VAL A 229 12.06 -7.87 -3.45
N ALA A 230 13.21 -7.31 -3.76
CA ALA A 230 13.63 -7.11 -5.16
C ALA A 230 13.73 -8.42 -5.93
N VAL A 231 14.28 -9.47 -5.31
CA VAL A 231 14.35 -10.82 -5.91
C VAL A 231 12.93 -11.40 -6.15
N LEU A 232 12.04 -11.26 -5.18
CA LEU A 232 10.68 -11.77 -5.29
C LEU A 232 9.88 -11.06 -6.39
N LEU A 233 9.98 -9.73 -6.47
CA LEU A 233 9.34 -8.92 -7.52
C LEU A 233 9.89 -9.28 -8.90
N THR A 234 11.22 -9.35 -9.05
CA THR A 234 11.85 -9.70 -10.34
C THR A 234 11.40 -11.07 -10.82
N LYS A 235 11.44 -12.09 -9.95
CA LYS A 235 10.97 -13.43 -10.27
C LYS A 235 9.49 -13.45 -10.63
N HIS A 236 8.66 -12.67 -9.94
CA HIS A 236 7.24 -12.59 -10.24
C HIS A 236 6.97 -12.00 -11.62
N TRP A 237 7.65 -10.92 -11.98
CA TRP A 237 7.52 -10.29 -13.30
C TRP A 237 8.00 -11.20 -14.45
N GLU A 238 9.00 -12.06 -14.19
CA GLU A 238 9.51 -13.02 -15.17
C GLU A 238 8.52 -14.17 -15.46
N THR A 239 7.62 -14.49 -14.54
CA THR A 239 6.66 -15.59 -14.73
C THR A 239 5.67 -15.37 -15.89
N VAL A 240 5.49 -14.11 -16.31
CA VAL A 240 4.50 -13.73 -17.35
C VAL A 240 5.16 -13.43 -18.71
N GLY A 241 6.48 -13.62 -18.83
CA GLY A 241 7.23 -13.26 -20.04
C GLY A 241 7.29 -11.73 -20.26
N ARG A 242 8.16 -11.33 -21.14
CA ARG A 242 8.24 -9.93 -21.61
C ARG A 242 7.34 -9.71 -22.82
#